data_60e00e3e861016b92807004d566ac388
#
_entry.id   60e00e3e861016b92807004d566ac388
#
_cell.length_a   1.000
_cell.length_b   1.000
_cell.length_c   1.000
_cell.angle_alpha   90.00
_cell.angle_beta   90.00
_cell.angle_gamma   90.00
#
_symmetry.space_group_name_H-M   'P 1'
#
loop_
_entity.id
_entity.type
_entity.pdbx_description
1 polymer ?
#
loop_
_entity_poly.entity_id
_entity_poly.type
_entity_poly.pdbx_seq_one_letter_code
_entity_poly.pdbx_strand_id
1 'polypeptide(L)'
;MNDFCQRQDIKYRYGPLAQKTLHNILKRELLEQFGFENMGLIADALIQRFLEILQDFDPKQNPILPGQLLWLAVSSRHKAQLHLPLWRQKLVPVRLTILHHNDLIQAAQGAHWDQLREQRIVRLLNEAYQQGGVLGQHDVALLLGISQSTVSRIIRNYQNRTHTLLPYRGTVHDLGRSTSHKALAVELHLQGLLTREIARRMNHSPQAVDAYLTDFERVWQLHQDGKSPEQIAFLTRIAPSVVRQYLLLIDQYQITETNASKPRQHRPPNRQQRNPKSTKKGSTHGQRKPRKAK
;
A
#
# COMPACT_ATOMS: atom_id res chain seq x y z
N MET A 1 42.63 5.69 -47.48
CA MET A 1 41.77 6.80 -47.93
C MET A 1 40.35 6.34 -48.37
N ASN A 2 40.15 5.06 -48.72
CA ASN A 2 38.85 4.54 -49.20
C ASN A 2 37.77 4.25 -48.07
N ASP A 3 38.20 3.96 -46.86
CA ASP A 3 37.25 3.50 -45.80
C ASP A 3 36.42 4.65 -45.22
N PHE A 4 36.97 5.86 -45.18
CA PHE A 4 36.26 7.05 -44.69
C PHE A 4 35.19 7.55 -45.68
N CYS A 5 35.47 7.47 -46.97
CA CYS A 5 34.52 7.83 -48.04
C CYS A 5 33.35 6.84 -48.11
N GLN A 6 33.60 5.54 -47.93
CA GLN A 6 32.54 4.51 -47.90
C GLN A 6 31.63 4.66 -46.69
N ARG A 7 32.15 5.00 -45.50
CA ARG A 7 31.32 5.26 -44.30
C ARG A 7 30.43 6.48 -44.42
N GLN A 8 30.92 7.54 -45.09
CA GLN A 8 30.10 8.72 -45.36
C GLN A 8 28.97 8.42 -46.35
N ASP A 9 29.23 7.63 -47.38
CA ASP A 9 28.24 7.24 -48.40
C ASP A 9 27.17 6.33 -47.82
N ILE A 10 27.50 5.40 -46.94
CA ILE A 10 26.57 4.56 -46.20
C ILE A 10 25.67 5.40 -45.27
N LYS A 11 26.24 6.33 -44.54
CA LYS A 11 25.52 7.24 -43.67
C LYS A 11 24.55 8.13 -44.43
N TYR A 12 24.93 8.62 -45.56
CA TYR A 12 24.08 9.44 -46.43
C TYR A 12 22.91 8.64 -47.00
N ARG A 13 23.14 7.41 -47.46
CA ARG A 13 22.10 6.56 -48.08
C ARG A 13 21.13 6.01 -47.07
N TYR A 14 21.59 5.58 -45.90
CA TYR A 14 20.75 4.89 -44.90
C TYR A 14 20.34 5.76 -43.71
N GLY A 15 21.03 6.91 -43.51
CA GLY A 15 20.69 7.85 -42.45
C GLY A 15 19.20 8.27 -42.42
N PRO A 16 18.59 8.61 -43.56
CA PRO A 16 17.17 8.94 -43.61
C PRO A 16 16.21 7.82 -43.18
N LEU A 17 16.66 6.53 -43.32
CA LEU A 17 15.84 5.40 -42.91
C LEU A 17 15.69 5.32 -41.38
N ALA A 18 16.70 5.80 -40.63
CA ALA A 18 16.65 5.86 -39.19
C ALA A 18 15.56 6.84 -38.66
N GLN A 19 15.08 7.73 -39.53
CA GLN A 19 13.99 8.67 -39.20
C GLN A 19 12.60 8.07 -39.38
N LYS A 20 12.48 6.87 -39.92
CA LYS A 20 11.18 6.17 -40.11
C LYS A 20 10.72 5.55 -38.78
N THR A 21 10.41 6.37 -37.81
CA THR A 21 9.97 5.96 -36.46
C THR A 21 8.58 6.48 -36.17
N LEU A 22 7.85 5.79 -35.30
CA LEU A 22 6.57 6.26 -34.80
C LEU A 22 6.68 7.66 -34.15
N HIS A 23 7.78 7.89 -33.44
CA HIS A 23 8.06 9.21 -32.85
C HIS A 23 8.04 10.33 -33.89
N ASN A 24 8.73 10.16 -35.02
CA ASN A 24 8.79 11.16 -36.08
C ASN A 24 7.47 11.32 -36.84
N ILE A 25 6.67 10.26 -36.94
CA ILE A 25 5.33 10.35 -37.52
C ILE A 25 4.45 11.23 -36.60
N LEU A 26 4.44 10.95 -35.30
CA LEU A 26 3.67 11.73 -34.32
C LEU A 26 4.16 13.17 -34.24
N LYS A 27 5.47 13.38 -34.31
CA LYS A 27 6.06 14.73 -34.32
C LYS A 27 5.57 15.56 -35.52
N ARG A 28 5.57 14.97 -36.69
CA ARG A 28 5.07 15.64 -37.88
C ARG A 28 3.60 16.02 -37.71
N GLU A 29 2.75 15.09 -37.24
CA GLU A 29 1.32 15.37 -36.99
C GLU A 29 1.15 16.51 -35.97
N LEU A 30 1.89 16.54 -34.86
CA LEU A 30 1.81 17.63 -33.90
C LEU A 30 2.22 18.98 -34.49
N LEU A 31 3.32 19.00 -35.28
CA LEU A 31 3.80 20.22 -35.90
C LEU A 31 2.86 20.75 -36.98
N GLU A 32 2.34 19.87 -37.85
CA GLU A 32 1.58 20.26 -39.02
C GLU A 32 0.06 20.46 -38.74
N GLN A 33 -0.50 19.66 -37.81
CA GLN A 33 -1.95 19.63 -37.59
C GLN A 33 -2.41 20.34 -36.31
N PHE A 34 -1.52 20.46 -35.32
CA PHE A 34 -1.90 20.95 -33.98
C PHE A 34 -1.22 22.27 -33.59
N GLY A 35 -0.55 22.95 -34.52
CA GLY A 35 0.02 24.27 -34.29
C GLY A 35 1.29 24.29 -33.42
N PHE A 36 2.01 23.17 -33.34
CA PHE A 36 3.29 23.08 -32.61
C PHE A 36 4.51 23.44 -33.47
N GLU A 37 4.33 24.13 -34.60
CA GLU A 37 5.36 24.41 -35.62
C GLU A 37 6.66 24.96 -35.03
N ASN A 38 6.57 25.85 -34.04
CA ASN A 38 7.73 26.45 -33.38
C ASN A 38 8.08 25.79 -32.02
N MET A 39 7.44 24.68 -31.67
CA MET A 39 7.54 24.04 -30.35
C MET A 39 8.12 22.61 -30.45
N GLY A 40 9.11 22.40 -31.32
CA GLY A 40 9.64 21.06 -31.59
C GLY A 40 10.13 20.30 -30.35
N LEU A 41 10.74 20.99 -29.37
CA LEU A 41 11.14 20.38 -28.11
C LEU A 41 9.96 19.96 -27.23
N ILE A 42 8.89 20.76 -27.22
CA ILE A 42 7.67 20.42 -26.49
C ILE A 42 6.96 19.26 -27.15
N ALA A 43 6.91 19.24 -28.49
CA ALA A 43 6.36 18.11 -29.25
C ALA A 43 7.11 16.80 -28.92
N ASP A 44 8.44 16.83 -28.92
CA ASP A 44 9.27 15.67 -28.55
C ASP A 44 8.98 15.19 -27.12
N ALA A 45 8.89 16.09 -26.14
CA ALA A 45 8.60 15.76 -24.77
C ALA A 45 7.18 15.17 -24.60
N LEU A 46 6.18 15.71 -25.30
CA LEU A 46 4.82 15.19 -25.31
C LEU A 46 4.75 13.78 -25.89
N ILE A 47 5.39 13.57 -27.05
CA ILE A 47 5.42 12.26 -27.71
C ILE A 47 6.09 11.22 -26.80
N GLN A 48 7.25 11.57 -26.25
CA GLN A 48 7.95 10.69 -25.33
C GLN A 48 7.03 10.29 -24.16
N ARG A 49 6.33 11.27 -23.59
CA ARG A 49 5.38 11.01 -22.50
C ARG A 49 4.19 10.16 -22.90
N PHE A 50 3.64 10.36 -24.11
CA PHE A 50 2.58 9.52 -24.64
C PHE A 50 3.05 8.07 -24.85
N LEU A 51 4.23 7.87 -25.43
CA LEU A 51 4.80 6.54 -25.63
C LEU A 51 5.06 5.80 -24.30
N GLU A 52 5.54 6.50 -23.28
CA GLU A 52 5.69 5.94 -21.93
C GLU A 52 4.34 5.51 -21.34
N ILE A 53 3.30 6.35 -21.47
CA ILE A 53 1.94 6.00 -21.00
C ILE A 53 1.42 4.77 -21.74
N LEU A 54 1.60 4.72 -23.08
CA LEU A 54 1.13 3.59 -23.88
C LEU A 54 1.82 2.27 -23.51
N GLN A 55 3.08 2.31 -23.11
CA GLN A 55 3.80 1.11 -22.63
C GLN A 55 3.14 0.48 -21.40
N ASP A 56 2.57 1.30 -20.51
CA ASP A 56 1.85 0.79 -19.31
C ASP A 56 0.60 -0.03 -19.69
N PHE A 57 0.06 0.19 -20.90
CA PHE A 57 -1.13 -0.49 -21.43
C PHE A 57 -0.79 -1.58 -22.47
N ASP A 58 0.49 -1.79 -22.79
CA ASP A 58 0.89 -2.80 -23.78
C ASP A 58 0.64 -4.23 -23.25
N PRO A 59 -0.28 -5.00 -23.89
CA PRO A 59 -0.56 -6.37 -23.48
C PRO A 59 0.67 -7.31 -23.56
N LYS A 60 1.64 -7.00 -24.39
CA LYS A 60 2.87 -7.81 -24.52
C LYS A 60 3.80 -7.64 -23.32
N GLN A 61 3.84 -6.44 -22.76
CA GLN A 61 4.66 -6.16 -21.57
C GLN A 61 3.92 -6.48 -20.27
N ASN A 62 2.60 -6.40 -20.29
CA ASN A 62 1.72 -6.65 -19.16
C ASN A 62 0.62 -7.65 -19.51
N PRO A 63 0.92 -8.94 -19.71
CA PRO A 63 -0.07 -9.93 -20.09
C PRO A 63 -1.15 -10.06 -19.02
N ILE A 64 -2.41 -10.00 -19.46
CA ILE A 64 -3.58 -10.27 -18.62
C ILE A 64 -3.83 -11.77 -18.65
N LEU A 65 -3.80 -12.41 -17.49
CA LEU A 65 -4.08 -13.83 -17.34
C LEU A 65 -5.59 -14.11 -17.28
N PRO A 66 -6.04 -15.34 -17.55
CA PRO A 66 -7.44 -15.74 -17.38
C PRO A 66 -7.97 -15.39 -16.00
N GLY A 67 -9.13 -14.75 -15.93
CA GLY A 67 -9.74 -14.28 -14.69
C GLY A 67 -9.22 -12.93 -14.16
N GLN A 68 -8.29 -12.30 -14.90
CA GLN A 68 -7.80 -10.96 -14.61
C GLN A 68 -8.42 -9.90 -15.53
N LEU A 69 -8.39 -8.67 -15.05
CA LEU A 69 -8.69 -7.48 -15.86
C LEU A 69 -7.72 -6.34 -15.53
N LEU A 70 -7.59 -5.41 -16.46
CA LEU A 70 -6.88 -4.15 -16.25
C LEU A 70 -7.87 -3.10 -15.73
N TRP A 71 -7.52 -2.44 -14.62
CA TRP A 71 -8.32 -1.40 -14.01
C TRP A 71 -7.51 -0.15 -13.75
N LEU A 72 -8.13 1.03 -13.82
CA LEU A 72 -7.50 2.28 -13.47
C LEU A 72 -7.77 2.60 -12.00
N ALA A 73 -6.74 2.47 -11.16
CA ALA A 73 -6.80 2.79 -9.75
C ALA A 73 -6.16 4.16 -9.47
N VAL A 74 -6.57 4.81 -8.39
CA VAL A 74 -5.90 6.05 -7.93
C VAL A 74 -4.52 5.68 -7.38
N SER A 75 -3.50 6.47 -7.71
CA SER A 75 -2.13 6.24 -7.23
C SER A 75 -2.06 6.29 -5.70
N SER A 76 -1.48 5.28 -5.07
CA SER A 76 -1.26 5.22 -3.62
C SER A 76 -0.30 6.28 -3.09
N ARG A 77 0.60 6.79 -3.95
CA ARG A 77 1.64 7.76 -3.58
C ARG A 77 1.18 9.21 -3.59
N HIS A 78 0.06 9.52 -4.23
CA HIS A 78 -0.47 10.88 -4.25
C HIS A 78 -1.43 11.08 -3.08
N LYS A 79 -1.17 12.15 -2.30
CA LYS A 79 -2.13 12.59 -1.28
C LYS A 79 -3.46 12.87 -1.97
N ALA A 80 -4.50 12.22 -1.51
CA ALA A 80 -5.82 12.49 -2.04
C ALA A 80 -6.23 13.90 -1.68
N GLN A 81 -6.49 14.68 -2.69
CA GLN A 81 -7.15 15.96 -2.51
C GLN A 81 -8.66 15.70 -2.58
N LEU A 82 -9.31 15.77 -1.43
CA LEU A 82 -10.74 15.45 -1.25
C LEU A 82 -11.68 16.18 -2.22
N HIS A 83 -11.25 17.33 -2.73
CA HIS A 83 -12.06 18.21 -3.59
C HIS A 83 -11.71 18.12 -5.06
N LEU A 84 -10.69 17.32 -5.44
CA LEU A 84 -10.35 17.15 -6.85
C LEU A 84 -11.20 16.06 -7.49
N PRO A 85 -11.82 16.35 -8.64
CA PRO A 85 -12.52 15.35 -9.40
C PRO A 85 -11.55 14.23 -9.84
N LEU A 86 -12.08 13.03 -10.06
CA LEU A 86 -11.28 11.83 -10.33
C LEU A 86 -10.33 12.00 -11.53
N TRP A 87 -10.77 12.74 -12.57
CA TRP A 87 -9.96 13.00 -13.76
C TRP A 87 -8.71 13.88 -13.52
N ARG A 88 -8.66 14.62 -12.42
CA ARG A 88 -7.46 15.37 -11.99
C ARG A 88 -6.53 14.55 -11.08
N GLN A 89 -6.97 13.39 -10.64
CA GLN A 89 -6.13 12.53 -9.79
C GLN A 89 -5.21 11.68 -10.66
N LYS A 90 -4.03 11.38 -10.14
CA LYS A 90 -3.12 10.48 -10.85
C LYS A 90 -3.68 9.06 -10.78
N LEU A 91 -4.02 8.51 -11.94
CA LEU A 91 -4.44 7.13 -12.10
C LEU A 91 -3.25 6.27 -12.52
N VAL A 92 -3.25 5.02 -12.08
CA VAL A 92 -2.27 4.00 -12.46
C VAL A 92 -3.01 2.75 -12.91
N PRO A 93 -2.57 2.09 -13.99
CA PRO A 93 -3.14 0.82 -14.41
C PRO A 93 -2.70 -0.27 -13.42
N VAL A 94 -3.67 -1.08 -12.98
CA VAL A 94 -3.46 -2.21 -12.09
C VAL A 94 -4.15 -3.46 -12.65
N ARG A 95 -3.50 -4.59 -12.56
CA ARG A 95 -4.08 -5.90 -12.92
C ARG A 95 -4.75 -6.49 -11.71
N LEU A 96 -6.02 -6.83 -11.85
CA LEU A 96 -6.86 -7.33 -10.78
C LEU A 96 -7.37 -8.72 -11.12
N THR A 97 -7.21 -9.67 -10.22
CA THR A 97 -7.70 -11.04 -10.36
C THR A 97 -9.11 -11.14 -9.79
N ILE A 98 -10.12 -10.99 -10.68
CA ILE A 98 -11.53 -11.09 -10.32
C ILE A 98 -11.90 -12.52 -9.96
N LEU A 99 -11.38 -13.49 -10.72
CA LEU A 99 -11.65 -14.90 -10.52
C LEU A 99 -10.34 -15.68 -10.55
N HIS A 100 -9.93 -16.21 -9.41
CA HIS A 100 -8.76 -17.07 -9.31
C HIS A 100 -9.18 -18.55 -9.42
N HIS A 101 -8.30 -19.40 -9.93
CA HIS A 101 -8.59 -20.83 -10.04
C HIS A 101 -9.03 -21.49 -8.72
N ASN A 102 -8.40 -21.07 -7.61
CA ASN A 102 -8.79 -21.56 -6.28
C ASN A 102 -10.21 -21.15 -5.87
N ASP A 103 -10.74 -20.03 -6.37
CA ASP A 103 -12.13 -19.63 -6.09
C ASP A 103 -13.10 -20.67 -6.70
N LEU A 104 -12.77 -21.18 -7.89
CA LEU A 104 -13.58 -22.22 -8.57
C LEU A 104 -13.53 -23.55 -7.81
N ILE A 105 -12.34 -23.94 -7.33
CA ILE A 105 -12.18 -25.15 -6.53
C ILE A 105 -12.99 -25.06 -5.23
N GLN A 106 -12.85 -23.96 -4.52
CA GLN A 106 -13.59 -23.73 -3.27
C GLN A 106 -15.11 -23.70 -3.49
N ALA A 107 -15.56 -23.05 -4.56
CA ALA A 107 -16.98 -23.02 -4.92
C ALA A 107 -17.49 -24.44 -5.24
N ALA A 108 -16.72 -25.25 -5.98
CA ALA A 108 -17.07 -26.64 -6.28
C ALA A 108 -17.11 -27.53 -5.02
N GLN A 109 -16.32 -27.20 -4.01
CA GLN A 109 -16.32 -27.86 -2.69
C GLN A 109 -17.43 -27.36 -1.74
N GLY A 110 -18.29 -26.46 -2.20
CA GLY A 110 -19.39 -25.93 -1.40
C GLY A 110 -19.00 -24.83 -0.42
N ALA A 111 -17.90 -24.12 -0.64
CA ALA A 111 -17.52 -22.98 0.18
C ALA A 111 -18.63 -21.92 0.21
N HIS A 112 -18.85 -21.29 1.37
CA HIS A 112 -19.87 -20.28 1.54
C HIS A 112 -19.54 -19.01 0.71
N TRP A 113 -20.54 -18.48 0.01
CA TRP A 113 -20.36 -17.31 -0.86
C TRP A 113 -19.80 -16.07 -0.18
N ASP A 114 -20.12 -15.85 1.11
CA ASP A 114 -19.58 -14.72 1.86
C ASP A 114 -18.07 -14.86 2.11
N GLN A 115 -17.59 -16.08 2.32
CA GLN A 115 -16.15 -16.36 2.43
C GLN A 115 -15.41 -16.10 1.12
N LEU A 116 -15.96 -16.56 0.00
CA LEU A 116 -15.38 -16.31 -1.33
C LEU A 116 -15.37 -14.80 -1.65
N ARG A 117 -16.44 -14.08 -1.32
CA ARG A 117 -16.51 -12.62 -1.50
C ARG A 117 -15.45 -11.91 -0.66
N GLU A 118 -15.27 -12.31 0.59
CA GLU A 118 -14.25 -11.74 1.47
C GLU A 118 -12.85 -11.96 0.88
N GLN A 119 -12.51 -13.18 0.47
CA GLN A 119 -11.21 -13.51 -0.14
C GLN A 119 -10.96 -12.67 -1.40
N ARG A 120 -11.96 -12.51 -2.26
CA ARG A 120 -11.85 -11.69 -3.47
C ARG A 120 -11.62 -10.21 -3.13
N ILE A 121 -12.37 -9.65 -2.18
CA ILE A 121 -12.20 -8.26 -1.74
C ILE A 121 -10.79 -8.04 -1.22
N VAL A 122 -10.31 -8.91 -0.33
CA VAL A 122 -8.97 -8.84 0.26
C VAL A 122 -7.90 -8.91 -0.84
N ARG A 123 -8.04 -9.83 -1.79
CA ARG A 123 -7.13 -9.99 -2.91
C ARG A 123 -7.07 -8.73 -3.78
N LEU A 124 -8.21 -8.23 -4.25
CA LEU A 124 -8.29 -7.05 -5.12
C LEU A 124 -7.63 -5.83 -4.50
N LEU A 125 -7.89 -5.58 -3.21
CA LEU A 125 -7.32 -4.43 -2.50
C LEU A 125 -5.80 -4.55 -2.38
N ASN A 126 -5.28 -5.75 -2.07
CA ASN A 126 -3.85 -5.98 -1.94
C ASN A 126 -3.13 -5.95 -3.30
N GLU A 127 -3.69 -6.57 -4.35
CA GLU A 127 -3.13 -6.55 -5.70
C GLU A 127 -3.01 -5.11 -6.24
N ALA A 128 -4.06 -4.31 -6.07
CA ALA A 128 -4.03 -2.90 -6.47
C ALA A 128 -2.92 -2.14 -5.73
N TYR A 129 -2.84 -2.32 -4.41
CA TYR A 129 -1.86 -1.63 -3.58
C TYR A 129 -0.42 -2.01 -3.91
N GLN A 130 -0.14 -3.29 -4.13
CA GLN A 130 1.19 -3.79 -4.54
C GLN A 130 1.66 -3.19 -5.86
N GLN A 131 0.72 -2.87 -6.76
CA GLN A 131 0.99 -2.23 -8.04
C GLN A 131 0.98 -0.70 -7.99
N GLY A 132 0.92 -0.11 -6.79
CA GLY A 132 0.95 1.34 -6.58
C GLY A 132 -0.39 2.04 -6.77
N GLY A 133 -1.48 1.29 -6.88
CA GLY A 133 -2.85 1.80 -6.94
C GLY A 133 -3.62 1.58 -5.65
N VAL A 134 -4.71 2.30 -5.46
CA VAL A 134 -5.68 2.06 -4.39
C VAL A 134 -7.09 2.08 -4.95
N LEU A 135 -7.89 1.09 -4.56
CA LEU A 135 -9.29 0.98 -4.93
C LEU A 135 -10.18 1.65 -3.88
N GLY A 136 -11.23 2.31 -4.35
CA GLY A 136 -12.35 2.70 -3.49
C GLY A 136 -13.31 1.53 -3.23
N GLN A 137 -14.15 1.66 -2.23
CA GLN A 137 -15.21 0.65 -1.99
C GLN A 137 -16.21 0.57 -3.16
N HIS A 138 -16.40 1.66 -3.90
CA HIS A 138 -17.25 1.70 -5.11
C HIS A 138 -16.63 0.91 -6.27
N ASP A 139 -15.30 0.98 -6.44
CA ASP A 139 -14.60 0.18 -7.45
C ASP A 139 -14.83 -1.31 -7.19
N VAL A 140 -14.61 -1.75 -5.95
CA VAL A 140 -14.78 -3.15 -5.55
C VAL A 140 -16.24 -3.59 -5.68
N ALA A 141 -17.19 -2.73 -5.32
CA ALA A 141 -18.62 -3.00 -5.44
C ALA A 141 -19.01 -3.25 -6.91
N LEU A 142 -18.54 -2.38 -7.82
CA LEU A 142 -18.78 -2.50 -9.26
C LEU A 142 -18.12 -3.76 -9.82
N LEU A 143 -16.85 -4.01 -9.50
CA LEU A 143 -16.08 -5.16 -10.01
C LEU A 143 -16.67 -6.51 -9.58
N LEU A 144 -17.26 -6.58 -8.40
CA LEU A 144 -17.83 -7.83 -7.87
C LEU A 144 -19.37 -7.93 -8.03
N GLY A 145 -20.02 -6.90 -8.57
CA GLY A 145 -21.46 -6.87 -8.74
C GLY A 145 -22.24 -6.91 -7.43
N ILE A 146 -21.72 -6.27 -6.36
CA ILE A 146 -22.32 -6.22 -5.03
C ILE A 146 -22.51 -4.78 -4.55
N SER A 147 -23.35 -4.56 -3.54
CA SER A 147 -23.55 -3.22 -3.00
C SER A 147 -22.32 -2.71 -2.24
N GLN A 148 -22.08 -1.40 -2.27
CA GLN A 148 -21.03 -0.76 -1.49
C GLN A 148 -21.17 -1.02 0.01
N SER A 149 -22.39 -1.06 0.53
CA SER A 149 -22.66 -1.39 1.94
C SER A 149 -22.19 -2.80 2.30
N THR A 150 -22.34 -3.76 1.37
CA THR A 150 -21.83 -5.13 1.54
C THR A 150 -20.29 -5.12 1.58
N VAL A 151 -19.63 -4.39 0.67
CA VAL A 151 -18.16 -4.24 0.68
C VAL A 151 -17.69 -3.64 2.00
N SER A 152 -18.32 -2.53 2.44
CA SER A 152 -17.99 -1.87 3.70
C SER A 152 -18.14 -2.79 4.92
N ARG A 153 -19.21 -3.58 4.97
CA ARG A 153 -19.46 -4.56 6.03
C ARG A 153 -18.40 -5.66 6.06
N ILE A 154 -18.06 -6.21 4.90
CA ILE A 154 -17.05 -7.28 4.78
C ILE A 154 -15.66 -6.76 5.19
N ILE A 155 -15.25 -5.58 4.70
CA ILE A 155 -13.97 -4.96 5.09
C ILE A 155 -13.90 -4.76 6.60
N ARG A 156 -14.94 -4.21 7.21
CA ARG A 156 -15.01 -3.99 8.66
C ARG A 156 -14.92 -5.29 9.45
N ASN A 157 -15.69 -6.31 9.07
CA ASN A 157 -15.65 -7.60 9.74
C ASN A 157 -14.27 -8.28 9.64
N TYR A 158 -13.64 -8.20 8.46
CA TYR A 158 -12.29 -8.72 8.25
C TYR A 158 -11.27 -8.00 9.14
N GLN A 159 -11.27 -6.66 9.14
CA GLN A 159 -10.35 -5.85 9.93
C GLN A 159 -10.54 -6.08 11.44
N ASN A 160 -11.78 -6.17 11.92
CA ASN A 160 -12.06 -6.45 13.34
C ASN A 160 -11.58 -7.84 13.76
N ARG A 161 -11.74 -8.85 12.90
CA ARG A 161 -11.33 -10.23 13.19
C ARG A 161 -9.82 -10.42 13.13
N THR A 162 -9.15 -9.78 12.14
CA THR A 162 -7.72 -10.00 11.87
C THR A 162 -6.83 -8.94 12.50
N HIS A 163 -7.40 -7.85 13.02
CA HIS A 163 -6.67 -6.66 13.47
C HIS A 163 -5.67 -6.11 12.42
N THR A 164 -6.01 -6.30 11.13
CA THR A 164 -5.20 -5.88 9.99
C THR A 164 -6.01 -4.93 9.12
N LEU A 165 -5.46 -3.75 8.81
CA LEU A 165 -6.10 -2.82 7.90
C LEU A 165 -5.89 -3.23 6.45
N LEU A 166 -6.98 -3.23 5.67
CA LEU A 166 -6.93 -3.43 4.24
C LEU A 166 -6.58 -2.10 3.53
N PRO A 167 -5.72 -2.15 2.50
CA PRO A 167 -5.24 -0.96 1.79
C PRO A 167 -6.25 -0.49 0.74
N TYR A 168 -7.38 0.06 1.16
CA TYR A 168 -8.31 0.73 0.25
C TYR A 168 -8.19 2.26 0.35
N ARG A 169 -8.82 2.98 -0.55
CA ARG A 169 -8.69 4.43 -0.66
C ARG A 169 -9.01 5.18 0.65
N GLY A 170 -9.98 4.67 1.42
CA GLY A 170 -10.33 5.27 2.71
C GLY A 170 -9.23 5.17 3.75
N THR A 171 -8.47 4.07 3.78
CA THR A 171 -7.37 3.86 4.73
C THR A 171 -6.07 4.49 4.26
N VAL A 172 -5.68 4.29 3.00
CA VAL A 172 -4.38 4.76 2.47
C VAL A 172 -4.34 6.28 2.31
N HIS A 173 -5.46 6.88 1.89
CA HIS A 173 -5.55 8.32 1.67
C HIS A 173 -6.24 9.08 2.82
N ASP A 174 -6.57 8.41 3.91
CA ASP A 174 -7.28 8.97 5.06
C ASP A 174 -8.58 9.71 4.65
N LEU A 175 -9.27 9.16 3.63
CA LEU A 175 -10.50 9.72 3.09
C LEU A 175 -11.71 9.10 3.76
N GLY A 176 -12.47 9.90 4.44
CA GLY A 176 -13.78 9.51 4.95
C GLY A 176 -13.88 9.46 6.47
N ARG A 177 -15.11 9.17 6.94
CA ARG A 177 -15.47 9.05 8.35
C ARG A 177 -15.01 7.72 8.97
N SER A 178 -14.02 7.07 8.43
CA SER A 178 -13.51 5.79 8.94
C SER A 178 -12.69 6.07 10.19
N THR A 179 -13.40 6.18 11.28
CA THR A 179 -12.86 6.42 12.62
C THR A 179 -12.09 5.22 13.16
N SER A 180 -12.34 4.03 12.62
CA SER A 180 -11.80 2.79 13.14
C SER A 180 -10.26 2.67 13.05
N HIS A 181 -9.62 3.27 12.04
CA HIS A 181 -8.17 3.14 11.90
C HIS A 181 -7.39 3.98 12.94
N LYS A 182 -7.90 5.17 13.33
CA LYS A 182 -7.28 5.98 14.38
C LYS A 182 -7.38 5.29 15.74
N ALA A 183 -8.55 4.73 16.05
CA ALA A 183 -8.76 3.97 17.27
C ALA A 183 -7.90 2.69 17.28
N LEU A 184 -7.78 1.99 16.15
CA LEU A 184 -6.92 0.81 16.02
C LEU A 184 -5.43 1.16 16.22
N ALA A 185 -4.96 2.32 15.73
CA ALA A 185 -3.59 2.77 15.97
C ALA A 185 -3.31 2.93 17.46
N VAL A 186 -4.24 3.57 18.18
CA VAL A 186 -4.16 3.75 19.64
C VAL A 186 -4.24 2.41 20.35
N GLU A 187 -5.14 1.54 19.96
CA GLU A 187 -5.29 0.20 20.56
C GLU A 187 -3.99 -0.62 20.43
N LEU A 188 -3.38 -0.65 19.25
CA LEU A 188 -2.09 -1.31 19.03
C LEU A 188 -0.97 -0.71 19.87
N HIS A 189 -0.98 0.62 20.07
CA HIS A 189 -0.05 1.29 20.95
C HIS A 189 -0.25 0.89 22.42
N LEU A 190 -1.48 0.84 22.88
CA LEU A 190 -1.83 0.39 24.24
C LEU A 190 -1.47 -1.08 24.48
N GLN A 191 -1.45 -1.91 23.43
CA GLN A 191 -0.93 -3.28 23.46
C GLN A 191 0.61 -3.36 23.49
N GLY A 192 1.31 -2.21 23.40
CA GLY A 192 2.76 -2.12 23.54
C GLY A 192 3.55 -2.14 22.22
N LEU A 193 2.89 -1.98 21.07
CA LEU A 193 3.58 -1.88 19.78
C LEU A 193 4.23 -0.49 19.62
N LEU A 194 5.40 -0.47 18.98
CA LEU A 194 6.09 0.76 18.66
C LEU A 194 5.44 1.46 17.44
N THR A 195 5.52 2.79 17.37
CA THR A 195 4.99 3.59 16.25
C THR A 195 5.38 3.04 14.88
N ARG A 196 6.62 2.59 14.70
CA ARG A 196 7.10 2.02 13.42
C ARG A 196 6.43 0.69 13.07
N GLU A 197 6.13 -0.14 14.06
CA GLU A 197 5.44 -1.42 13.88
C GLU A 197 3.97 -1.20 13.55
N ILE A 198 3.33 -0.25 14.25
CA ILE A 198 1.96 0.18 13.98
C ILE A 198 1.86 0.72 12.55
N ALA A 199 2.77 1.62 12.16
CA ALA A 199 2.83 2.21 10.84
C ALA A 199 2.91 1.13 9.72
N ARG A 200 3.73 0.08 9.92
CA ARG A 200 3.82 -1.06 8.99
C ARG A 200 2.53 -1.86 8.92
N ARG A 201 1.91 -2.19 10.07
CA ARG A 201 0.66 -2.94 10.12
C ARG A 201 -0.51 -2.21 9.48
N MET A 202 -0.50 -0.89 9.62
CA MET A 202 -1.59 -0.03 9.16
C MET A 202 -1.37 0.53 7.77
N ASN A 203 -0.22 0.29 7.13
CA ASN A 203 0.18 0.94 5.87
C ASN A 203 0.13 2.47 5.95
N HIS A 204 0.52 3.02 7.09
CA HIS A 204 0.61 4.46 7.35
C HIS A 204 2.06 4.92 7.51
N SER A 205 2.29 6.23 7.43
CA SER A 205 3.58 6.79 7.82
C SER A 205 3.71 6.83 9.35
N PRO A 206 4.93 6.71 9.92
CA PRO A 206 5.13 6.89 11.35
C PRO A 206 4.58 8.22 11.88
N GLN A 207 4.74 9.29 11.10
CA GLN A 207 4.22 10.62 11.44
C GLN A 207 2.69 10.65 11.57
N ALA A 208 1.99 9.89 10.72
CA ALA A 208 0.53 9.79 10.80
C ALA A 208 0.10 9.06 12.08
N VAL A 209 0.82 7.99 12.46
CA VAL A 209 0.56 7.26 13.71
C VAL A 209 0.84 8.17 14.92
N ASP A 210 1.97 8.89 14.94
CA ASP A 210 2.30 9.84 16.01
C ASP A 210 1.22 10.91 16.17
N ALA A 211 0.67 11.42 15.07
CA ALA A 211 -0.45 12.35 15.11
C ALA A 211 -1.71 11.75 15.76
N TYR A 212 -2.01 10.47 15.49
CA TYR A 212 -3.16 9.79 16.11
C TYR A 212 -2.95 9.57 17.61
N LEU A 213 -1.73 9.25 18.02
CA LEU A 213 -1.38 9.10 19.44
C LEU A 213 -1.45 10.44 20.18
N THR A 214 -0.94 11.52 19.57
CA THR A 214 -1.04 12.87 20.12
C THR A 214 -2.50 13.33 20.26
N ASP A 215 -3.36 13.02 19.25
CA ASP A 215 -4.78 13.30 19.31
C ASP A 215 -5.45 12.53 20.47
N PHE A 216 -5.07 11.27 20.67
CA PHE A 216 -5.56 10.45 21.77
C PHE A 216 -5.15 11.00 23.14
N GLU A 217 -3.89 11.40 23.33
CA GLU A 217 -3.38 12.01 24.56
C GLU A 217 -4.14 13.29 24.92
N ARG A 218 -4.44 14.14 23.92
CA ARG A 218 -5.25 15.34 24.13
C ARG A 218 -6.67 15.02 24.58
N VAL A 219 -7.30 14.02 23.95
CA VAL A 219 -8.64 13.56 24.34
C VAL A 219 -8.61 13.02 25.77
N TRP A 220 -7.61 12.22 26.12
CA TRP A 220 -7.44 11.67 27.45
C TRP A 220 -7.28 12.76 28.52
N GLN A 221 -6.40 13.77 28.28
CA GLN A 221 -6.21 14.88 29.21
C GLN A 221 -7.51 15.65 29.45
N LEU A 222 -8.22 16.03 28.39
CA LEU A 222 -9.50 16.74 28.53
C LEU A 222 -10.59 15.91 29.20
N HIS A 223 -10.54 14.59 29.05
CA HIS A 223 -11.44 13.68 29.77
C HIS A 223 -11.15 13.66 31.27
N GLN A 224 -9.87 13.65 31.65
CA GLN A 224 -9.45 13.79 33.05
C GLN A 224 -9.90 15.12 33.67
N ASP A 225 -9.88 16.19 32.88
CA ASP A 225 -10.41 17.50 33.27
C ASP A 225 -11.96 17.56 33.39
N GLY A 226 -12.64 16.41 33.22
CA GLY A 226 -14.10 16.30 33.34
C GLY A 226 -14.88 16.94 32.19
N LYS A 227 -14.27 17.15 31.02
CA LYS A 227 -14.96 17.69 29.84
C LYS A 227 -15.86 16.64 29.21
N SER A 228 -17.05 17.08 28.73
CA SER A 228 -17.95 16.19 28.00
C SER A 228 -17.39 15.80 26.63
N PRO A 229 -17.80 14.67 26.03
CA PRO A 229 -17.35 14.26 24.70
C PRO A 229 -17.56 15.33 23.63
N GLU A 230 -18.63 16.10 23.73
CA GLU A 230 -18.95 17.20 22.81
C GLU A 230 -18.00 18.39 23.00
N GLN A 231 -17.66 18.73 24.24
CA GLN A 231 -16.67 19.77 24.56
C GLN A 231 -15.26 19.35 24.09
N ILE A 232 -14.89 18.08 24.31
CA ILE A 232 -13.62 17.53 23.82
C ILE A 232 -13.53 17.62 22.29
N ALA A 233 -14.58 17.20 21.59
CA ALA A 233 -14.63 17.26 20.13
C ALA A 233 -14.50 18.70 19.62
N PHE A 234 -15.15 19.64 20.28
CA PHE A 234 -15.04 21.08 19.93
C PHE A 234 -13.63 21.63 20.16
N LEU A 235 -13.03 21.37 21.31
CA LEU A 235 -11.71 21.89 21.69
C LEU A 235 -10.58 21.27 20.85
N THR A 236 -10.66 19.98 20.57
CA THR A 236 -9.62 19.27 19.79
C THR A 236 -9.82 19.35 18.29
N ARG A 237 -11.00 19.75 17.82
CA ARG A 237 -11.42 19.68 16.42
C ARG A 237 -11.43 18.25 15.86
N ILE A 238 -11.51 17.25 16.72
CA ILE A 238 -11.62 15.85 16.35
C ILE A 238 -13.11 15.53 16.20
N ALA A 239 -13.44 14.68 15.20
CA ALA A 239 -14.82 14.27 14.99
C ALA A 239 -15.41 13.59 16.25
N PRO A 240 -16.65 13.90 16.67
CA PRO A 240 -17.24 13.35 17.89
C PRO A 240 -17.27 11.81 17.94
N SER A 241 -17.35 11.17 16.76
CA SER A 241 -17.27 9.71 16.63
C SER A 241 -15.90 9.14 16.98
N VAL A 242 -14.83 9.86 16.67
CA VAL A 242 -13.44 9.47 17.04
C VAL A 242 -13.24 9.65 18.54
N VAL A 243 -13.70 10.80 19.08
CA VAL A 243 -13.61 11.07 20.52
C VAL A 243 -14.29 9.95 21.31
N ARG A 244 -15.51 9.54 20.93
CA ARG A 244 -16.20 8.43 21.59
C ARG A 244 -15.42 7.11 21.52
N GLN A 245 -14.77 6.82 20.41
CA GLN A 245 -13.93 5.60 20.29
C GLN A 245 -12.70 5.68 21.19
N TYR A 246 -12.07 6.83 21.29
CA TYR A 246 -10.94 7.03 22.20
C TYR A 246 -11.37 6.90 23.67
N LEU A 247 -12.54 7.43 24.04
CA LEU A 247 -13.08 7.28 25.39
C LEU A 247 -13.37 5.81 25.71
N LEU A 248 -13.94 5.04 24.77
CA LEU A 248 -14.13 3.60 24.95
C LEU A 248 -12.80 2.84 25.18
N LEU A 249 -11.72 3.23 24.49
CA LEU A 249 -10.40 2.65 24.73
C LEU A 249 -9.85 3.03 26.11
N ILE A 250 -10.07 4.27 26.56
CA ILE A 250 -9.65 4.71 27.90
C ILE A 250 -10.34 3.85 28.96
N ASP A 251 -11.64 3.63 28.83
CA ASP A 251 -12.41 2.78 29.76
C ASP A 251 -11.97 1.33 29.70
N GLN A 252 -11.79 0.78 28.50
CA GLN A 252 -11.41 -0.62 28.27
C GLN A 252 -10.02 -0.94 28.86
N TYR A 253 -9.05 -0.04 28.71
CA TYR A 253 -7.70 -0.24 29.16
C TYR A 253 -7.44 0.37 30.55
N GLN A 254 -8.45 0.95 31.20
CA GLN A 254 -8.36 1.59 32.53
C GLN A 254 -7.13 2.51 32.63
N ILE A 255 -7.03 3.44 31.66
CA ILE A 255 -5.88 4.32 31.57
C ILE A 255 -5.93 5.34 32.67
N THR A 256 -5.02 5.24 33.63
CA THR A 256 -4.79 6.19 34.72
C THR A 256 -3.48 6.93 34.48
N GLU A 257 -3.25 8.06 35.18
CA GLU A 257 -2.04 8.88 35.06
C GLU A 257 -0.72 8.08 35.15
N THR A 258 -0.73 6.99 35.90
CA THR A 258 0.44 6.12 36.10
C THR A 258 0.82 5.30 34.87
N ASN A 259 -0.08 5.07 33.92
CA ASN A 259 0.12 4.20 32.75
C ASN A 259 0.29 4.97 31.42
N ALA A 260 -0.04 6.25 31.37
CA ALA A 260 -0.05 7.04 30.14
C ALA A 260 1.36 7.47 29.67
N SER A 261 2.34 7.54 30.57
CA SER A 261 3.66 8.12 30.30
C SER A 261 4.81 7.10 30.17
N LYS A 262 4.55 5.79 30.20
CA LYS A 262 5.61 4.79 30.05
C LYS A 262 5.33 3.86 28.87
N PRO A 263 6.12 3.94 27.78
CA PRO A 263 6.19 2.82 26.86
C PRO A 263 6.65 1.59 27.68
N ARG A 264 5.81 0.56 27.76
CA ARG A 264 6.18 -0.71 28.40
C ARG A 264 7.38 -1.24 27.63
N GLN A 265 8.57 -1.09 28.23
CA GLN A 265 9.78 -1.74 27.74
C GLN A 265 9.47 -3.23 27.58
N HIS A 266 9.58 -3.74 26.39
CA HIS A 266 9.48 -5.16 26.07
C HIS A 266 10.48 -5.91 26.97
N ARG A 267 9.97 -6.61 27.98
CA ARG A 267 10.72 -7.68 28.63
C ARG A 267 10.80 -8.83 27.63
N PRO A 268 11.97 -9.21 27.12
CA PRO A 268 12.08 -10.34 26.22
C PRO A 268 11.54 -11.60 26.94
N PRO A 269 10.86 -12.52 26.22
CA PRO A 269 10.39 -13.75 26.85
C PRO A 269 11.55 -14.48 27.50
N ASN A 270 11.35 -14.80 28.75
CA ASN A 270 12.27 -15.51 29.68
C ASN A 270 12.91 -16.71 28.95
N ARG A 271 14.17 -16.56 28.59
CA ARG A 271 15.00 -17.65 28.08
C ARG A 271 15.19 -18.59 29.25
N GLN A 272 14.43 -19.69 29.29
CA GLN A 272 14.54 -20.76 30.22
C GLN A 272 16.01 -21.10 30.46
N GLN A 273 16.38 -21.03 31.71
CA GLN A 273 17.66 -21.44 32.30
C GLN A 273 18.09 -22.78 31.71
N ARG A 274 19.13 -22.79 30.90
CA ARG A 274 19.93 -23.98 30.67
C ARG A 274 20.94 -24.07 31.82
N ASN A 275 20.68 -25.01 32.71
CA ASN A 275 21.57 -25.46 33.78
C ASN A 275 22.95 -25.81 33.24
N PRO A 276 24.03 -25.34 33.83
CA PRO A 276 25.37 -25.87 33.63
C PRO A 276 25.67 -26.99 34.66
N LYS A 277 25.78 -28.20 34.23
CA LYS A 277 26.46 -29.34 34.90
C LYS A 277 27.11 -30.13 33.77
N SER A 278 28.33 -30.49 33.80
CA SER A 278 29.32 -30.76 34.80
C SER A 278 30.70 -30.87 34.14
N THR A 279 31.68 -30.30 34.80
CA THR A 279 33.12 -30.59 34.65
C THR A 279 33.41 -32.08 34.81
N LYS A 280 34.23 -32.67 33.91
CA LYS A 280 35.26 -33.63 34.34
C LYS A 280 36.44 -33.66 33.36
N LYS A 281 37.61 -33.59 34.01
CA LYS A 281 38.99 -33.65 33.56
C LYS A 281 39.34 -34.96 32.87
N GLY A 282 40.40 -34.93 32.06
CA GLY A 282 41.21 -36.06 31.65
C GLY A 282 41.87 -35.77 30.32
N SER A 283 43.00 -35.15 30.26
CA SER A 283 44.39 -35.63 30.31
C SER A 283 44.80 -36.53 29.16
N THR A 284 45.81 -36.04 28.45
CA THR A 284 46.99 -36.65 27.86
C THR A 284 46.99 -37.17 26.42
N HIS A 285 47.90 -36.57 25.69
CA HIS A 285 48.96 -37.11 24.82
C HIS A 285 48.59 -37.73 23.47
N GLY A 286 49.27 -37.21 22.47
CA GLY A 286 49.94 -38.03 21.50
C GLY A 286 49.82 -37.59 20.02
N GLN A 287 50.72 -36.73 19.66
CA GLN A 287 51.58 -36.74 18.45
C GLN A 287 51.13 -37.51 17.20
N ARG A 288 51.28 -36.83 16.09
CA ARG A 288 51.93 -37.15 14.83
C ARG A 288 51.07 -37.10 13.56
N LYS A 289 51.49 -36.13 12.75
CA LYS A 289 51.42 -36.14 11.27
C LYS A 289 52.20 -37.35 10.70
N PRO A 290 52.24 -37.64 9.37
CA PRO A 290 51.65 -37.05 8.19
C PRO A 290 51.30 -38.04 7.04
N ARG A 291 50.90 -37.45 5.88
CA ARG A 291 51.17 -37.87 4.47
C ARG A 291 50.16 -38.73 3.70
N LYS A 292 49.73 -38.05 2.63
CA LYS A 292 49.77 -38.35 1.18
C LYS A 292 48.84 -39.41 0.58
N ALA A 293 48.14 -38.87 -0.41
CA ALA A 293 48.02 -39.28 -1.81
C ALA A 293 47.13 -40.48 -2.15
N LYS A 294 46.09 -40.26 -2.80
CA LYS A 294 45.95 -40.39 -4.30
C LYS A 294 44.70 -39.63 -4.70
#